data_a0961b3fc8001b80e15dad4babf2e773
#
_entry.id   a0961b3fc8001b80e15dad4babf2e773
#
_cell.length_a   1.000
_cell.length_b   1.000
_cell.length_c   1.000
_cell.angle_alpha   90.00
_cell.angle_beta   90.00
_cell.angle_gamma   90.00
#
_symmetry.space_group_name_H-M   'P 1'
#
loop_
_entity.id
_entity.type
_entity.pdbx_description
1 polymer ?
#
loop_
_entity_poly.entity_id
_entity_poly.type
_entity_poly.pdbx_seq_one_letter_code
_entity_poly.pdbx_strand_id
1 'polypeptide(L)'
;MEDTLLIDAAERFARGEMTAEEKLFFEELRKKNPELDQLVVEQLFFLNELDRYGSTKNFKHILQETEAKLINEGLVTKSPLKGTAKVVYLWKRYKRTIAVAASIAGIVSIISASVISVFHNEKTNNLKPLVDKMRQQDIEINKIKNKTDKLAAAKEIPAVIVPRLDAKFRATGFLIDANNNFIVTNAHVANEAKNHLIVENNKGEQYSAEAIYVNTATDLAILKVVDNNFKKLAPTPYSIRRTNAKLGEQVFMLGFPKQEIVYGEGYISARNGYQMDTIYCQLSTSANEGNSGSPVITKNGELLGIITSMETNAEGVVFAIKSSNIYKAVEEVKKMKEFRDIKITSQASLKGADRVSQIEKVQDYVFMVKGN
;
A
#
# COMPACT_ATOMS: atom_id res chain seq x y z
N MET A 1 16.92 31.18 -5.79
CA MET A 1 16.84 32.01 -4.56
C MET A 1 15.84 33.14 -4.71
N GLU A 2 15.75 33.78 -5.89
CA GLU A 2 14.80 34.87 -6.18
C GLU A 2 13.34 34.41 -6.21
N ASP A 3 13.05 33.24 -6.76
CA ASP A 3 11.68 32.69 -6.85
C ASP A 3 11.05 32.40 -5.46
N THR A 4 11.84 31.94 -4.50
CA THR A 4 11.36 31.65 -3.14
C THR A 4 10.96 32.91 -2.38
N LEU A 5 11.69 34.01 -2.58
CA LEU A 5 11.37 35.31 -1.98
C LEU A 5 10.12 35.95 -2.60
N LEU A 6 9.90 35.71 -3.89
CA LEU A 6 8.71 36.18 -4.59
C LEU A 6 7.46 35.46 -4.11
N ILE A 7 7.54 34.14 -3.93
CA ILE A 7 6.45 33.32 -3.41
C ILE A 7 6.08 33.77 -1.99
N ASP A 8 7.06 33.96 -1.10
CA ASP A 8 6.83 34.45 0.26
C ASP A 8 6.16 35.86 0.25
N ALA A 9 6.63 36.75 -0.59
CA ALA A 9 6.03 38.08 -0.74
C ALA A 9 4.58 38.00 -1.25
N ALA A 10 4.29 37.13 -2.23
CA ALA A 10 2.93 36.93 -2.74
C ALA A 10 1.99 36.32 -1.65
N GLU A 11 2.48 35.42 -0.82
CA GLU A 11 1.72 34.86 0.29
C GLU A 11 1.41 35.91 1.37
N ARG A 12 2.42 36.70 1.78
CA ARG A 12 2.22 37.78 2.74
C ARG A 12 1.27 38.85 2.22
N PHE A 13 1.33 39.17 0.93
CA PHE A 13 0.37 40.05 0.27
C PHE A 13 -1.06 39.50 0.30
N ALA A 14 -1.24 38.21 -0.05
CA ALA A 14 -2.55 37.54 -0.04
C ALA A 14 -3.17 37.50 1.36
N ARG A 15 -2.35 37.30 2.40
CA ARG A 15 -2.81 37.24 3.79
C ARG A 15 -2.99 38.60 4.46
N GLY A 16 -2.60 39.70 3.77
CA GLY A 16 -2.65 41.04 4.33
C GLY A 16 -1.60 41.30 5.42
N GLU A 17 -0.51 40.54 5.42
CA GLU A 17 0.57 40.57 6.42
C GLU A 17 1.67 41.59 6.08
N MET A 18 1.52 42.34 4.96
CA MET A 18 2.44 43.43 4.56
C MET A 18 2.09 44.74 5.25
N THR A 19 3.12 45.47 5.63
CA THR A 19 2.96 46.87 6.03
C THR A 19 2.53 47.72 4.84
N ALA A 20 2.00 48.94 5.12
CA ALA A 20 1.56 49.85 4.05
C ALA A 20 2.71 50.23 3.08
N GLU A 21 3.93 50.38 3.58
CA GLU A 21 5.12 50.71 2.78
C GLU A 21 5.55 49.52 1.92
N GLU A 22 5.60 48.30 2.51
CA GLU A 22 5.92 47.05 1.79
C GLU A 22 4.92 46.79 0.67
N LYS A 23 3.60 46.99 0.93
CA LYS A 23 2.55 46.85 -0.07
C LYS A 23 2.70 47.77 -1.23
N LEU A 24 2.96 49.09 -1.00
CA LEU A 24 3.20 50.03 -2.04
C LEU A 24 4.41 49.69 -2.89
N PHE A 25 5.52 49.30 -2.24
CA PHE A 25 6.73 48.84 -2.96
C PHE A 25 6.46 47.59 -3.81
N PHE A 26 5.74 46.62 -3.29
CA PHE A 26 5.41 45.39 -4.00
C PHE A 26 4.49 45.65 -5.20
N GLU A 27 3.49 46.52 -5.06
CA GLU A 27 2.62 46.95 -6.17
C GLU A 27 3.37 47.74 -7.25
N GLU A 28 4.33 48.61 -6.87
CA GLU A 28 5.19 49.29 -7.85
C GLU A 28 6.12 48.34 -8.60
N LEU A 29 6.67 47.35 -7.91
CA LEU A 29 7.53 46.31 -8.49
C LEU A 29 6.76 45.50 -9.54
N ARG A 30 5.52 45.12 -9.25
CA ARG A 30 4.61 44.42 -10.17
C ARG A 30 4.29 45.24 -11.41
N LYS A 31 4.01 46.57 -11.25
CA LYS A 31 3.73 47.48 -12.36
C LYS A 31 4.93 47.68 -13.30
N LYS A 32 6.14 47.63 -12.75
CA LYS A 32 7.38 47.82 -13.52
C LYS A 32 7.86 46.53 -14.21
N ASN A 33 7.39 45.37 -13.81
CA ASN A 33 7.89 44.07 -14.27
C ASN A 33 6.76 43.13 -14.65
N PRO A 34 6.31 43.08 -15.92
CA PRO A 34 5.17 42.28 -16.36
C PRO A 34 5.34 40.75 -16.12
N GLU A 35 6.58 40.22 -16.26
CA GLU A 35 6.87 38.79 -16.02
C GLU A 35 6.71 38.46 -14.55
N LEU A 36 7.18 39.30 -13.65
CA LEU A 36 7.00 39.14 -12.20
C LEU A 36 5.53 39.25 -11.81
N ASP A 37 4.78 40.19 -12.42
CA ASP A 37 3.34 40.33 -12.16
C ASP A 37 2.58 39.08 -12.54
N GLN A 38 2.91 38.43 -13.67
CA GLN A 38 2.29 37.17 -14.09
C GLN A 38 2.54 36.06 -13.06
N LEU A 39 3.77 35.90 -12.59
CA LEU A 39 4.09 34.91 -11.56
C LEU A 39 3.33 35.16 -10.25
N VAL A 40 3.22 36.42 -9.82
CA VAL A 40 2.44 36.80 -8.64
C VAL A 40 0.96 36.49 -8.84
N VAL A 41 0.38 36.76 -9.99
CA VAL A 41 -1.02 36.47 -10.32
C VAL A 41 -1.28 34.98 -10.29
N GLU A 42 -0.39 34.15 -10.86
CA GLU A 42 -0.48 32.71 -10.84
C GLU A 42 -0.43 32.17 -9.39
N GLN A 43 0.47 32.68 -8.56
CA GLN A 43 0.57 32.28 -7.15
C GLN A 43 -0.66 32.69 -6.34
N LEU A 44 -1.17 33.90 -6.52
CA LEU A 44 -2.40 34.37 -5.87
C LEU A 44 -3.63 33.53 -6.29
N PHE A 45 -3.70 33.16 -7.55
CA PHE A 45 -4.76 32.27 -8.05
C PHE A 45 -4.67 30.90 -7.40
N PHE A 46 -3.46 30.33 -7.32
CA PHE A 46 -3.23 29.05 -6.65
C PHE A 46 -3.65 29.07 -5.18
N LEU A 47 -3.25 30.11 -4.42
CA LEU A 47 -3.61 30.26 -3.01
C LEU A 47 -5.12 30.39 -2.82
N ASN A 48 -5.80 31.14 -3.69
CA ASN A 48 -7.26 31.30 -3.64
C ASN A 48 -8.01 29.98 -3.92
N GLU A 49 -7.54 29.17 -4.89
CA GLU A 49 -8.10 27.86 -5.17
C GLU A 49 -7.85 26.87 -4.02
N LEU A 50 -6.70 26.95 -3.35
CA LEU A 50 -6.36 26.15 -2.18
C LEU A 50 -7.31 26.45 -1.00
N ASP A 51 -7.53 27.74 -0.71
CA ASP A 51 -8.45 28.21 0.33
C ASP A 51 -9.90 27.79 0.03
N ARG A 52 -10.31 27.91 -1.23
CA ARG A 52 -11.65 27.48 -1.69
C ARG A 52 -11.84 25.97 -1.54
N TYR A 53 -10.79 25.18 -1.83
CA TYR A 53 -10.81 23.74 -1.61
C TYR A 53 -10.92 23.39 -0.13
N GLY A 54 -10.10 24.02 0.72
CA GLY A 54 -10.11 23.86 2.17
C GLY A 54 -11.49 24.20 2.78
N SER A 55 -12.07 25.34 2.40
CA SER A 55 -13.40 25.78 2.83
C SER A 55 -14.50 24.81 2.41
N THR A 56 -14.44 24.30 1.17
CA THR A 56 -15.41 23.32 0.66
C THR A 56 -15.33 21.99 1.39
N LYS A 57 -14.12 21.56 1.75
CA LYS A 57 -13.87 20.32 2.52
C LYS A 57 -14.41 20.45 3.94
N ASN A 58 -14.11 21.56 4.62
CA ASN A 58 -14.62 21.86 5.96
C ASN A 58 -16.16 21.94 5.99
N PHE A 59 -16.79 22.59 5.01
CA PHE A 59 -18.24 22.64 4.92
C PHE A 59 -18.89 21.27 4.75
N LYS A 60 -18.29 20.40 3.92
CA LYS A 60 -18.77 19.02 3.76
C LYS A 60 -18.64 18.22 5.06
N HIS A 61 -17.56 18.40 5.79
CA HIS A 61 -17.35 17.74 7.09
C HIS A 61 -18.40 18.15 8.11
N ILE A 62 -18.64 19.45 8.27
CA ILE A 62 -19.68 20.00 9.17
C ILE A 62 -21.08 19.48 8.78
N LEU A 63 -21.39 19.42 7.48
CA LEU A 63 -22.66 18.85 7.01
C LEU A 63 -22.83 17.38 7.38
N GLN A 64 -21.77 16.57 7.23
CA GLN A 64 -21.81 15.15 7.57
C GLN A 64 -21.94 14.93 9.09
N GLU A 65 -21.25 15.70 9.91
CA GLU A 65 -21.38 15.65 11.38
C GLU A 65 -22.79 16.05 11.82
N THR A 66 -23.33 17.12 11.25
CA THR A 66 -24.68 17.58 11.54
C THR A 66 -25.74 16.56 11.13
N GLU A 67 -25.60 15.95 9.93
CA GLU A 67 -26.45 14.86 9.46
C GLU A 67 -26.40 13.66 10.41
N ALA A 68 -25.20 13.23 10.81
CA ALA A 68 -25.02 12.11 11.74
C ALA A 68 -25.67 12.39 13.11
N LYS A 69 -25.53 13.62 13.63
CA LYS A 69 -26.14 14.04 14.87
C LYS A 69 -27.67 14.02 14.80
N LEU A 70 -28.26 14.56 13.74
CA LEU A 70 -29.70 14.58 13.54
C LEU A 70 -30.30 13.17 13.35
N ILE A 71 -29.53 12.24 12.75
CA ILE A 71 -29.94 10.84 12.64
C ILE A 71 -29.93 10.16 14.01
N ASN A 72 -28.88 10.38 14.81
CA ASN A 72 -28.78 9.82 16.17
C ASN A 72 -29.87 10.37 17.12
N GLU A 73 -30.29 11.62 16.94
CA GLU A 73 -31.37 12.25 17.68
C GLU A 73 -32.77 11.82 17.15
N GLY A 74 -32.82 11.00 16.10
CA GLY A 74 -34.11 10.51 15.51
C GLY A 74 -34.89 11.56 14.73
N LEU A 75 -34.30 12.72 14.49
CA LEU A 75 -34.99 13.85 13.82
C LEU A 75 -34.98 13.69 12.28
N VAL A 76 -34.07 12.89 11.74
CA VAL A 76 -33.96 12.60 10.30
C VAL A 76 -33.78 11.10 10.08
N THR A 77 -34.56 10.51 9.20
CA THR A 77 -34.38 9.12 8.76
C THR A 77 -33.71 9.07 7.38
N LYS A 78 -32.64 8.31 7.23
CA LYS A 78 -32.04 8.04 5.91
C LYS A 78 -33.01 7.19 5.09
N SER A 79 -33.74 7.82 4.18
CA SER A 79 -34.52 7.09 3.19
C SER A 79 -33.65 6.78 1.97
N PRO A 80 -33.37 5.51 1.66
CA PRO A 80 -32.53 5.17 0.50
C PRO A 80 -33.32 5.58 -0.78
N LEU A 81 -32.67 6.38 -1.62
CA LEU A 81 -33.20 6.71 -2.95
C LEU A 81 -33.38 5.43 -3.77
N LYS A 82 -34.63 5.13 -4.17
CA LYS A 82 -34.98 3.94 -4.97
C LYS A 82 -35.39 4.34 -6.40
N GLY A 83 -35.11 3.43 -7.36
CA GLY A 83 -35.60 3.56 -8.74
C GLY A 83 -35.04 4.76 -9.51
N THR A 84 -35.90 5.43 -10.27
CA THR A 84 -35.55 6.56 -11.15
C THR A 84 -34.93 7.74 -10.42
N ALA A 85 -35.29 8.00 -9.17
CA ALA A 85 -34.75 9.09 -8.36
C ALA A 85 -33.23 8.90 -8.10
N LYS A 86 -32.77 7.65 -7.87
CA LYS A 86 -31.34 7.32 -7.74
C LYS A 86 -30.57 7.56 -9.04
N VAL A 87 -31.16 7.19 -10.18
CA VAL A 87 -30.56 7.40 -11.50
C VAL A 87 -30.42 8.88 -11.82
N VAL A 88 -31.46 9.68 -11.59
CA VAL A 88 -31.41 11.14 -11.79
C VAL A 88 -30.41 11.82 -10.87
N TYR A 89 -30.28 11.39 -9.61
CA TYR A 89 -29.30 11.90 -8.69
C TYR A 89 -27.86 11.58 -9.15
N LEU A 90 -27.58 10.34 -9.54
CA LEU A 90 -26.29 9.92 -10.05
C LEU A 90 -25.93 10.66 -11.35
N TRP A 91 -26.89 10.80 -12.27
CA TRP A 91 -26.70 11.57 -13.51
C TRP A 91 -26.35 13.04 -13.23
N LYS A 92 -27.11 13.73 -12.35
CA LYS A 92 -26.79 15.12 -11.97
C LYS A 92 -25.42 15.24 -11.32
N ARG A 93 -24.99 14.27 -10.52
CA ARG A 93 -23.72 14.28 -9.81
C ARG A 93 -22.54 14.03 -10.75
N TYR A 94 -22.67 13.13 -11.70
CA TYR A 94 -21.55 12.67 -12.55
C TYR A 94 -21.59 13.16 -14.00
N LYS A 95 -22.60 13.95 -14.42
CA LYS A 95 -22.75 14.41 -15.79
C LYS A 95 -21.51 15.10 -16.38
N ARG A 96 -20.75 15.87 -15.57
CA ARG A 96 -19.50 16.52 -16.02
C ARG A 96 -18.39 15.49 -16.23
N THR A 97 -18.24 14.56 -15.32
CA THR A 97 -17.23 13.49 -15.42
C THR A 97 -17.53 12.58 -16.61
N ILE A 98 -18.80 12.25 -16.83
CA ILE A 98 -19.25 11.47 -18.00
C ILE A 98 -19.00 12.24 -19.30
N ALA A 99 -19.26 13.54 -19.33
CA ALA A 99 -19.00 14.38 -20.50
C ALA A 99 -17.50 14.42 -20.85
N VAL A 100 -16.62 14.59 -19.85
CA VAL A 100 -15.17 14.57 -20.05
C VAL A 100 -14.70 13.21 -20.54
N ALA A 101 -15.18 12.12 -19.93
CA ALA A 101 -14.82 10.76 -20.34
C ALA A 101 -15.28 10.47 -21.79
N ALA A 102 -16.48 10.90 -22.16
CA ALA A 102 -17.00 10.75 -23.53
C ALA A 102 -16.18 11.57 -24.54
N SER A 103 -15.75 12.78 -24.18
CA SER A 103 -14.90 13.62 -25.03
C SER A 103 -13.52 12.95 -25.28
N ILE A 104 -12.90 12.41 -24.22
CA ILE A 104 -11.62 11.70 -24.35
C ILE A 104 -11.78 10.44 -25.20
N ALA A 105 -12.84 9.66 -24.99
CA ALA A 105 -13.14 8.48 -25.79
C ALA A 105 -13.36 8.85 -27.27
N GLY A 106 -14.08 9.95 -27.54
CA GLY A 106 -14.26 10.46 -28.90
C GLY A 106 -12.96 10.85 -29.59
N ILE A 107 -12.08 11.58 -28.89
CA ILE A 107 -10.77 11.96 -29.42
C ILE A 107 -9.90 10.75 -29.70
N VAL A 108 -9.84 9.80 -28.77
CA VAL A 108 -9.09 8.55 -28.95
C VAL A 108 -9.63 7.73 -30.14
N SER A 109 -10.95 7.66 -30.31
CA SER A 109 -11.56 6.97 -31.44
C SER A 109 -11.22 7.62 -32.78
N ILE A 110 -11.23 8.96 -32.85
CA ILE A 110 -10.86 9.71 -34.07
C ILE A 110 -9.37 9.51 -34.39
N ILE A 111 -8.49 9.59 -33.39
CA ILE A 111 -7.05 9.34 -33.57
C ILE A 111 -6.82 7.91 -34.05
N SER A 112 -7.47 6.92 -33.42
CA SER A 112 -7.34 5.51 -33.79
C SER A 112 -7.84 5.26 -35.21
N ALA A 113 -8.97 5.85 -35.61
CA ALA A 113 -9.50 5.74 -36.97
C ALA A 113 -8.57 6.41 -37.99
N SER A 114 -7.98 7.56 -37.65
CA SER A 114 -7.02 8.26 -38.51
C SER A 114 -5.73 7.46 -38.69
N VAL A 115 -5.21 6.87 -37.62
CA VAL A 115 -4.03 6.00 -37.64
C VAL A 115 -4.31 4.75 -38.53
N ILE A 116 -5.46 4.10 -38.33
CA ILE A 116 -5.85 2.93 -39.13
C ILE A 116 -6.00 3.33 -40.63
N SER A 117 -6.58 4.49 -40.91
CA SER A 117 -6.74 4.99 -42.28
C SER A 117 -5.41 5.29 -42.99
N VAL A 118 -4.42 5.84 -42.27
CA VAL A 118 -3.07 6.10 -42.80
C VAL A 118 -2.32 4.78 -43.06
N PHE A 119 -2.46 3.80 -42.19
CA PHE A 119 -1.83 2.47 -42.38
C PHE A 119 -2.55 1.57 -43.39
N HIS A 120 -3.81 1.86 -43.74
CA HIS A 120 -4.56 1.04 -44.72
C HIS A 120 -4.18 1.33 -46.17
N ASN A 121 -3.47 2.40 -46.48
CA ASN A 121 -3.12 2.82 -47.82
C ASN A 121 -1.74 2.38 -48.29
N GLU A 122 -0.96 1.64 -47.52
CA GLU A 122 0.29 1.04 -47.98
C GLU A 122 0.23 -0.50 -47.99
N LYS A 123 -0.10 -1.01 -49.19
CA LYS A 123 0.23 -2.33 -49.72
C LYS A 123 0.29 -3.52 -48.76
N THR A 124 -0.75 -4.32 -48.78
CA THR A 124 -0.92 -5.65 -48.19
C THR A 124 0.14 -6.71 -48.57
N ASN A 125 1.26 -6.35 -49.18
CA ASN A 125 2.24 -7.31 -49.71
C ASN A 125 3.47 -7.58 -48.86
N ASN A 126 3.66 -6.87 -47.71
CA ASN A 126 4.87 -7.04 -46.90
C ASN A 126 4.65 -7.72 -45.51
N LEU A 127 3.44 -8.17 -45.20
CA LEU A 127 3.15 -8.83 -43.93
C LEU A 127 3.31 -10.35 -43.94
N LYS A 128 3.35 -10.98 -45.14
CA LYS A 128 3.55 -12.44 -45.29
C LYS A 128 4.81 -12.94 -44.56
N PRO A 129 6.00 -12.32 -44.73
CA PRO A 129 7.21 -12.82 -44.04
C PRO A 129 7.13 -12.68 -42.52
N LEU A 130 6.38 -11.70 -42.00
CA LEU A 130 6.22 -11.49 -40.54
C LEU A 130 5.23 -12.50 -39.95
N VAL A 131 4.13 -12.76 -40.67
CA VAL A 131 3.13 -13.77 -40.28
C VAL A 131 3.75 -15.18 -40.33
N ASP A 132 4.55 -15.48 -41.35
CA ASP A 132 5.26 -16.75 -41.45
C ASP A 132 6.32 -16.91 -40.32
N LYS A 133 7.00 -15.83 -39.95
CA LYS A 133 7.95 -15.84 -38.86
C LYS A 133 7.26 -16.02 -37.48
N MET A 134 6.11 -15.36 -37.25
CA MET A 134 5.29 -15.58 -36.07
C MET A 134 4.77 -17.02 -36.01
N ARG A 135 4.30 -17.57 -37.12
CA ARG A 135 3.85 -18.96 -37.19
C ARG A 135 4.97 -19.97 -36.94
N GLN A 136 6.19 -19.69 -37.41
CA GLN A 136 7.37 -20.50 -37.08
C GLN A 136 7.74 -20.42 -35.62
N GLN A 137 7.68 -19.22 -35.01
CA GLN A 137 7.90 -19.05 -33.57
C GLN A 137 6.85 -19.79 -32.73
N ASP A 138 5.57 -19.75 -33.13
CA ASP A 138 4.51 -20.50 -32.45
C ASP A 138 4.72 -22.02 -32.55
N ILE A 139 5.21 -22.51 -33.67
CA ILE A 139 5.57 -23.93 -33.85
C ILE A 139 6.77 -24.31 -32.99
N GLU A 140 7.79 -23.45 -32.90
CA GLU A 140 8.95 -23.67 -32.02
C GLU A 140 8.57 -23.60 -30.53
N ILE A 141 7.76 -22.64 -30.14
CA ILE A 141 7.22 -22.51 -28.78
C ILE A 141 6.43 -23.76 -28.38
N ASN A 142 5.57 -24.24 -29.29
CA ASN A 142 4.81 -25.47 -29.07
C ASN A 142 5.71 -26.72 -29.03
N LYS A 143 6.78 -26.80 -29.84
CA LYS A 143 7.77 -27.86 -29.74
C LYS A 143 8.56 -27.82 -28.43
N ILE A 144 8.96 -26.64 -27.99
CA ILE A 144 9.66 -26.46 -26.71
C ILE A 144 8.72 -26.82 -25.56
N LYS A 145 7.46 -26.34 -25.59
CA LYS A 145 6.44 -26.67 -24.62
C LYS A 145 6.19 -28.18 -24.53
N ASN A 146 5.99 -28.85 -25.66
CA ASN A 146 5.80 -30.31 -25.71
C ASN A 146 7.06 -31.09 -25.27
N LYS A 147 8.27 -30.52 -25.48
CA LYS A 147 9.52 -31.10 -24.99
C LYS A 147 9.71 -30.91 -23.50
N THR A 148 9.30 -29.75 -23.00
CA THR A 148 9.29 -29.42 -21.55
C THR A 148 8.26 -30.28 -20.81
N ASP A 149 7.05 -30.44 -21.39
CA ASP A 149 6.00 -31.28 -20.82
C ASP A 149 6.39 -32.77 -20.81
N LYS A 150 7.10 -33.27 -21.87
CA LYS A 150 7.66 -34.62 -21.87
C LYS A 150 8.83 -34.82 -20.91
N LEU A 151 9.66 -33.81 -20.70
CA LEU A 151 10.73 -33.83 -19.68
C LEU A 151 10.18 -33.69 -18.25
N ALA A 152 9.08 -32.95 -18.07
CA ALA A 152 8.34 -32.91 -16.82
C ALA A 152 7.66 -34.24 -16.50
N ALA A 153 7.04 -34.88 -17.50
CA ALA A 153 6.43 -36.20 -17.36
C ALA A 153 7.47 -37.35 -17.10
N ALA A 154 8.72 -37.15 -17.55
CA ALA A 154 9.80 -38.13 -17.27
C ALA A 154 10.49 -37.93 -15.90
N LYS A 155 10.16 -36.89 -15.16
CA LYS A 155 10.58 -36.59 -13.77
C LYS A 155 9.39 -36.47 -12.82
N GLU A 156 8.37 -37.29 -12.99
CA GLU A 156 7.34 -37.42 -11.98
C GLU A 156 7.90 -38.11 -10.72
N ILE A 157 8.53 -37.29 -9.88
CA ILE A 157 8.28 -37.40 -8.44
C ILE A 157 6.83 -36.92 -8.29
N PRO A 158 5.90 -37.72 -7.73
CA PRO A 158 4.53 -37.24 -7.57
C PRO A 158 4.56 -35.95 -6.76
N ALA A 159 4.37 -34.81 -7.41
CA ALA A 159 4.05 -33.58 -6.75
C ALA A 159 2.74 -33.88 -6.01
N VAL A 160 2.80 -33.98 -4.70
CA VAL A 160 1.61 -33.95 -3.86
C VAL A 160 0.93 -32.64 -4.24
N ILE A 161 -0.12 -32.75 -5.06
CA ILE A 161 -1.01 -31.63 -5.35
C ILE A 161 -1.67 -31.33 -4.01
N VAL A 162 -1.06 -30.47 -3.20
CA VAL A 162 -1.73 -29.87 -2.05
C VAL A 162 -2.86 -29.05 -2.68
N PRO A 163 -4.14 -29.37 -2.40
CA PRO A 163 -5.25 -28.60 -2.94
C PRO A 163 -5.00 -27.14 -2.59
N ARG A 164 -4.95 -26.24 -3.58
CA ARG A 164 -4.94 -24.81 -3.32
C ARG A 164 -6.23 -24.51 -2.59
N LEU A 165 -6.12 -24.28 -1.28
CA LEU A 165 -7.26 -23.83 -0.50
C LEU A 165 -7.64 -22.44 -1.01
N ASP A 166 -8.85 -22.32 -1.54
CA ASP A 166 -9.48 -21.03 -1.80
C ASP A 166 -9.72 -20.35 -0.44
N ALA A 167 -8.77 -19.57 -0.03
CA ALA A 167 -8.80 -18.88 1.24
C ALA A 167 -9.83 -17.75 1.21
N LYS A 168 -10.69 -17.68 2.24
CA LYS A 168 -11.70 -16.63 2.39
C LYS A 168 -11.09 -15.25 2.65
N PHE A 169 -9.91 -15.21 3.23
CA PHE A 169 -9.16 -13.99 3.46
C PHE A 169 -7.66 -14.22 3.22
N ARG A 170 -6.95 -13.13 3.06
CA ARG A 170 -5.50 -13.12 2.98
C ARG A 170 -4.93 -11.92 3.72
N ALA A 171 -3.77 -12.13 4.32
CA ALA A 171 -3.03 -11.14 5.05
C ALA A 171 -1.53 -11.39 4.86
N THR A 172 -0.70 -10.68 5.58
CA THR A 172 0.75 -10.82 5.53
C THR A 172 1.29 -11.29 6.88
N GLY A 173 2.40 -12.00 6.86
CA GLY A 173 3.21 -12.32 8.03
C GLY A 173 4.68 -12.34 7.64
N PHE A 174 5.57 -12.31 8.61
CA PHE A 174 7.00 -12.36 8.34
C PHE A 174 7.77 -13.12 9.43
N LEU A 175 8.86 -13.74 9.03
CA LEU A 175 9.67 -14.58 9.90
C LEU A 175 10.41 -13.74 10.95
N ILE A 176 10.39 -14.18 12.22
CA ILE A 176 11.16 -13.56 13.31
C ILE A 176 12.24 -14.49 13.88
N ASP A 177 12.04 -15.78 13.77
CA ASP A 177 13.01 -16.80 14.19
C ASP A 177 13.06 -17.93 13.16
N ALA A 178 14.18 -17.99 12.42
CA ALA A 178 14.41 -19.03 11.41
C ALA A 178 14.69 -20.42 12.01
N ASN A 179 15.11 -20.51 13.29
CA ASN A 179 15.39 -21.79 13.92
C ASN A 179 14.12 -22.53 14.28
N ASN A 180 13.11 -21.79 14.76
CA ASN A 180 11.83 -22.34 15.20
C ASN A 180 10.72 -22.13 14.17
N ASN A 181 11.01 -21.52 13.02
CA ASN A 181 10.05 -21.20 11.96
C ASN A 181 8.88 -20.32 12.46
N PHE A 182 9.19 -19.30 13.26
CA PHE A 182 8.17 -18.41 13.83
C PHE A 182 7.92 -17.21 12.94
N ILE A 183 6.64 -17.02 12.64
CA ILE A 183 6.12 -15.92 11.80
C ILE A 183 5.24 -15.04 12.69
N VAL A 184 5.39 -13.71 12.57
CA VAL A 184 4.51 -12.74 13.21
C VAL A 184 3.48 -12.23 12.21
N THR A 185 2.25 -12.07 12.68
CA THR A 185 1.13 -11.45 11.97
C THR A 185 0.21 -10.75 12.97
N ASN A 186 -0.94 -10.25 12.53
CA ASN A 186 -1.94 -9.67 13.43
C ASN A 186 -2.79 -10.76 14.12
N ALA A 187 -3.32 -10.43 15.32
CA ALA A 187 -4.21 -11.32 16.05
C ALA A 187 -5.54 -11.54 15.33
N HIS A 188 -6.12 -10.51 14.71
CA HIS A 188 -7.36 -10.67 13.95
C HIS A 188 -7.18 -11.66 12.79
N VAL A 189 -6.01 -11.67 12.11
CA VAL A 189 -5.69 -12.63 11.05
C VAL A 189 -5.67 -14.05 11.56
N ALA A 190 -5.02 -14.29 12.71
CA ALA A 190 -4.98 -15.62 13.34
C ALA A 190 -6.37 -16.08 13.81
N ASN A 191 -7.21 -15.16 14.32
CA ASN A 191 -8.56 -15.45 14.78
C ASN A 191 -9.54 -15.76 13.63
N GLU A 192 -9.43 -15.06 12.50
CA GLU A 192 -10.26 -15.30 11.31
C GLU A 192 -9.98 -16.65 10.68
N ALA A 193 -8.75 -17.13 10.74
CA ALA A 193 -8.33 -18.42 10.18
C ALA A 193 -8.90 -19.63 10.92
N LYS A 194 -9.53 -19.45 12.08
CA LYS A 194 -10.10 -20.49 12.94
C LYS A 194 -9.14 -21.68 13.16
N ASN A 195 -9.23 -22.73 12.32
CA ASN A 195 -8.49 -23.97 12.52
C ASN A 195 -7.50 -24.30 11.38
N HIS A 196 -7.44 -23.50 10.32
CA HIS A 196 -6.61 -23.80 9.15
C HIS A 196 -5.80 -22.57 8.72
N LEU A 197 -4.69 -22.35 9.43
CA LEU A 197 -3.70 -21.35 9.06
C LEU A 197 -2.73 -21.92 8.03
N ILE A 198 -2.61 -21.25 6.92
CA ILE A 198 -1.65 -21.56 5.87
C ILE A 198 -0.77 -20.34 5.65
N VAL A 199 0.52 -20.55 5.52
CA VAL A 199 1.47 -19.54 5.08
C VAL A 199 1.99 -19.91 3.70
N GLU A 200 2.01 -18.95 2.79
CA GLU A 200 2.48 -19.13 1.41
C GLU A 200 3.66 -18.20 1.15
N ASN A 201 4.75 -18.72 0.63
CA ASN A 201 5.92 -17.93 0.29
C ASN A 201 5.75 -17.21 -1.07
N ASN A 202 6.71 -16.36 -1.44
CA ASN A 202 6.71 -15.62 -2.71
C ASN A 202 6.80 -16.51 -3.97
N LYS A 203 7.03 -17.82 -3.82
CA LYS A 203 7.04 -18.81 -4.90
C LYS A 203 5.71 -19.57 -5.03
N GLY A 204 4.74 -19.27 -4.16
CA GLY A 204 3.43 -19.94 -4.13
C GLY A 204 3.43 -21.29 -3.43
N GLU A 205 4.51 -21.64 -2.70
CA GLU A 205 4.55 -22.87 -1.88
C GLU A 205 3.79 -22.63 -0.56
N GLN A 206 2.88 -23.52 -0.23
CA GLN A 206 1.99 -23.41 0.93
C GLN A 206 2.43 -24.37 2.04
N TYR A 207 2.35 -23.90 3.28
CA TYR A 207 2.74 -24.63 4.47
C TYR A 207 1.71 -24.46 5.58
N SER A 208 1.43 -25.52 6.30
CA SER A 208 0.56 -25.46 7.47
C SER A 208 1.23 -24.73 8.63
N ALA A 209 0.48 -23.91 9.32
CA ALA A 209 0.94 -23.17 10.49
C ALA A 209 -0.08 -23.25 11.63
N GLU A 210 0.40 -23.06 12.85
CA GLU A 210 -0.40 -23.02 14.07
C GLU A 210 -0.12 -21.72 14.83
N ALA A 211 -1.14 -21.10 15.40
CA ALA A 211 -0.98 -19.95 16.26
C ALA A 211 -0.53 -20.40 17.66
N ILE A 212 0.70 -20.06 18.04
CA ILE A 212 1.26 -20.37 19.36
C ILE A 212 1.07 -19.25 20.37
N TYR A 213 0.78 -18.03 19.89
CA TYR A 213 0.50 -16.85 20.70
C TYR A 213 -0.47 -15.95 19.97
N VAL A 214 -1.52 -15.50 20.66
CA VAL A 214 -2.49 -14.51 20.14
C VAL A 214 -2.81 -13.52 21.24
N ASN A 215 -2.67 -12.24 20.95
CA ASN A 215 -3.02 -11.15 21.86
C ASN A 215 -3.87 -10.11 21.13
N THR A 216 -5.16 -10.14 21.37
CA THR A 216 -6.14 -9.23 20.76
C THR A 216 -5.99 -7.78 21.20
N ALA A 217 -5.49 -7.54 22.43
CA ALA A 217 -5.32 -6.19 22.95
C ALA A 217 -4.21 -5.41 22.22
N THR A 218 -3.19 -6.11 21.72
CA THR A 218 -2.09 -5.51 20.94
C THR A 218 -2.20 -5.85 19.45
N ASP A 219 -3.25 -6.58 19.06
CA ASP A 219 -3.47 -7.11 17.71
C ASP A 219 -2.25 -7.85 17.13
N LEU A 220 -1.61 -8.71 17.95
CA LEU A 220 -0.39 -9.41 17.57
C LEU A 220 -0.53 -10.93 17.78
N ALA A 221 -0.08 -11.71 16.79
CA ALA A 221 0.01 -13.16 16.87
C ALA A 221 1.38 -13.67 16.43
N ILE A 222 1.81 -14.79 17.01
CA ILE A 222 2.98 -15.56 16.57
C ILE A 222 2.49 -16.92 16.10
N LEU A 223 2.84 -17.25 14.86
CA LEU A 223 2.55 -18.52 14.22
C LEU A 223 3.81 -19.38 14.19
N LYS A 224 3.66 -20.68 14.30
CA LYS A 224 4.72 -21.68 14.06
C LYS A 224 4.36 -22.44 12.78
N VAL A 225 5.26 -22.46 11.83
CA VAL A 225 5.13 -23.36 10.67
C VAL A 225 5.42 -24.77 11.13
N VAL A 226 4.44 -25.66 10.98
CA VAL A 226 4.51 -27.06 11.44
C VAL A 226 4.68 -28.06 10.29
N ASP A 227 4.69 -27.57 9.06
CA ASP A 227 4.83 -28.39 7.86
C ASP A 227 6.27 -28.91 7.70
N ASN A 228 6.42 -30.24 7.54
CA ASN A 228 7.72 -30.88 7.37
C ASN A 228 8.44 -30.52 6.06
N ASN A 229 7.70 -30.03 5.06
CA ASN A 229 8.28 -29.61 3.78
C ASN A 229 8.83 -28.18 3.85
N PHE A 230 8.58 -27.45 4.94
CA PHE A 230 9.12 -26.09 5.10
C PHE A 230 10.63 -26.13 5.23
N LYS A 231 11.31 -25.58 4.23
CA LYS A 231 12.77 -25.50 4.23
C LYS A 231 13.22 -24.41 5.19
N LYS A 232 14.07 -24.75 6.14
CA LYS A 232 14.66 -23.81 7.08
C LYS A 232 15.38 -22.69 6.32
N LEU A 233 15.00 -21.46 6.62
CA LEU A 233 15.63 -20.27 6.07
C LEU A 233 16.91 -19.91 6.86
N ALA A 234 17.76 -19.10 6.24
CA ALA A 234 18.87 -18.45 6.93
C ALA A 234 18.35 -17.47 8.01
N PRO A 235 19.18 -17.02 8.95
CA PRO A 235 18.78 -15.97 9.89
C PRO A 235 18.24 -14.75 9.17
N THR A 236 17.23 -14.10 9.77
CA THR A 236 16.56 -12.93 9.16
C THR A 236 17.56 -11.82 8.83
N PRO A 237 17.46 -11.17 7.65
CA PRO A 237 18.38 -10.11 7.25
C PRO A 237 18.11 -8.79 8.00
N TYR A 238 17.01 -8.67 8.69
CA TYR A 238 16.60 -7.53 9.52
C TYR A 238 16.70 -7.86 11.00
N SER A 239 16.93 -6.83 11.79
CA SER A 239 16.85 -6.90 13.27
C SER A 239 15.55 -6.28 13.74
N ILE A 240 15.06 -6.70 14.92
CA ILE A 240 13.86 -6.10 15.54
C ILE A 240 14.32 -4.94 16.43
N ARG A 241 13.79 -3.75 16.17
CA ARG A 241 14.16 -2.54 16.89
C ARG A 241 13.49 -2.47 18.27
N ARG A 242 14.25 -2.07 19.27
CA ARG A 242 13.73 -1.88 20.64
C ARG A 242 13.33 -0.43 20.94
N THR A 243 13.92 0.52 20.23
CA THR A 243 13.69 1.94 20.46
C THR A 243 12.48 2.47 19.69
N ASN A 244 11.89 3.53 20.19
CA ASN A 244 10.74 4.16 19.54
C ASN A 244 11.09 4.71 18.16
N ALA A 245 10.09 4.74 17.28
CA ALA A 245 10.14 5.38 15.97
C ALA A 245 10.40 6.89 16.10
N LYS A 246 11.16 7.44 15.16
CA LYS A 246 11.39 8.87 15.06
C LYS A 246 10.45 9.48 14.02
N LEU A 247 9.89 10.65 14.33
CA LEU A 247 9.05 11.39 13.38
C LEU A 247 9.86 11.70 12.10
N GLY A 248 9.27 11.49 10.94
CA GLY A 248 9.93 11.68 9.65
C GLY A 248 10.90 10.55 9.26
N GLU A 249 11.04 9.48 10.07
CA GLU A 249 11.90 8.35 9.74
C GLU A 249 11.35 7.60 8.53
N GLN A 250 12.17 7.44 7.49
CA GLN A 250 11.83 6.73 6.27
C GLN A 250 11.73 5.23 6.53
N VAL A 251 10.66 4.64 6.03
CA VAL A 251 10.36 3.21 6.17
C VAL A 251 9.82 2.63 4.87
N PHE A 252 9.94 1.32 4.73
CA PHE A 252 9.29 0.56 3.68
C PHE A 252 8.58 -0.66 4.26
N MET A 253 7.65 -1.18 3.50
CA MET A 253 6.92 -2.40 3.82
C MET A 253 6.87 -3.34 2.61
N LEU A 254 6.75 -4.63 2.89
CA LEU A 254 6.46 -5.66 1.91
C LEU A 254 5.25 -6.45 2.38
N GLY A 255 4.29 -6.70 1.52
CA GLY A 255 3.09 -7.43 1.88
C GLY A 255 2.37 -8.05 0.71
N PHE A 256 1.27 -8.73 0.98
CA PHE A 256 0.46 -9.47 0.02
C PHE A 256 -0.99 -8.95 -0.05
N PRO A 257 -1.23 -7.71 -0.52
CA PRO A 257 -2.59 -7.24 -0.79
C PRO A 257 -3.20 -7.97 -1.99
N LYS A 258 -2.39 -8.63 -2.79
CA LYS A 258 -2.74 -9.53 -3.89
C LYS A 258 -1.86 -10.77 -3.87
N GLN A 259 -1.94 -11.65 -4.87
CA GLN A 259 -1.10 -12.87 -4.93
C GLN A 259 0.39 -12.60 -5.08
N GLU A 260 0.76 -11.43 -5.56
CA GLU A 260 2.13 -10.99 -5.72
C GLU A 260 2.53 -10.10 -4.53
N ILE A 261 3.78 -10.20 -4.08
CA ILE A 261 4.33 -9.31 -3.06
C ILE A 261 4.35 -7.88 -3.56
N VAL A 262 3.91 -6.95 -2.73
CA VAL A 262 3.84 -5.52 -3.06
C VAL A 262 4.73 -4.73 -2.13
N TYR A 263 5.52 -3.85 -2.70
CA TYR A 263 6.34 -2.87 -2.01
C TYR A 263 5.56 -1.58 -1.76
N GLY A 264 5.71 -1.02 -0.56
CA GLY A 264 5.27 0.32 -0.21
C GLY A 264 6.36 1.07 0.54
N GLU A 265 6.42 2.38 0.37
CA GLU A 265 7.37 3.26 1.05
C GLU A 265 6.66 4.46 1.67
N GLY A 266 7.20 4.97 2.77
CA GLY A 266 6.64 6.12 3.47
C GLY A 266 7.49 6.57 4.64
N TYR A 267 6.84 7.29 5.57
CA TYR A 267 7.48 7.89 6.72
C TYR A 267 6.66 7.68 7.98
N ILE A 268 7.31 7.74 9.14
CA ILE A 268 6.61 7.86 10.42
C ILE A 268 5.98 9.25 10.51
N SER A 269 4.66 9.33 10.43
CA SER A 269 3.90 10.59 10.49
C SER A 269 3.45 10.95 11.91
N ALA A 270 3.30 9.95 12.83
CA ALA A 270 3.13 10.20 14.27
C ALA A 270 3.75 9.08 15.11
N ARG A 271 4.25 9.43 16.31
CA ARG A 271 4.88 8.46 17.21
C ARG A 271 3.88 7.56 17.92
N ASN A 272 2.64 7.97 18.03
CA ASN A 272 1.55 7.23 18.64
C ASN A 272 0.41 7.04 17.65
N GLY A 273 -0.47 6.09 17.96
CA GLY A 273 -1.68 5.82 17.21
C GLY A 273 -2.80 6.82 17.47
N TYR A 274 -4.01 6.45 17.06
CA TYR A 274 -5.21 7.24 17.29
C TYR A 274 -5.42 7.49 18.79
N GLN A 275 -5.88 8.69 19.15
CA GLN A 275 -6.08 9.12 20.54
C GLN A 275 -4.85 8.92 21.47
N MET A 276 -3.64 9.10 20.93
CA MET A 276 -2.37 8.93 21.65
C MET A 276 -2.07 7.50 22.11
N ASP A 277 -2.68 6.50 21.48
CA ASP A 277 -2.40 5.10 21.79
C ASP A 277 -0.92 4.77 21.56
N THR A 278 -0.26 4.32 22.62
CA THR A 278 1.18 4.06 22.64
C THR A 278 1.58 2.70 22.04
N ILE A 279 0.63 1.81 21.79
CA ILE A 279 0.85 0.51 21.11
C ILE A 279 1.25 0.72 19.66
N TYR A 280 0.67 1.72 19.02
CA TYR A 280 0.79 2.00 17.60
C TYR A 280 1.68 3.21 17.30
N CYS A 281 2.14 3.30 16.07
CA CYS A 281 2.62 4.54 15.43
C CYS A 281 1.87 4.74 14.11
N GLN A 282 1.83 5.97 13.63
CA GLN A 282 1.16 6.33 12.39
C GLN A 282 2.19 6.46 11.26
N LEU A 283 1.81 5.99 10.09
CA LEU A 283 2.61 6.02 8.86
C LEU A 283 1.93 6.88 7.80
N SER A 284 2.73 7.58 7.02
CA SER A 284 2.34 8.19 5.75
C SER A 284 2.74 7.25 4.63
N THR A 285 1.92 6.27 4.36
CA THR A 285 2.09 5.28 3.28
C THR A 285 0.70 4.79 2.85
N SER A 286 0.62 4.15 1.70
CA SER A 286 -0.61 3.48 1.27
C SER A 286 -0.60 2.02 1.71
N ALA A 287 -1.65 1.59 2.40
CA ALA A 287 -1.88 0.19 2.71
C ALA A 287 -3.29 -0.21 2.25
N ASN A 288 -3.40 -1.40 1.70
CA ASN A 288 -4.65 -2.00 1.26
C ASN A 288 -4.96 -3.23 2.11
N GLU A 289 -6.18 -3.73 2.02
CA GLU A 289 -6.55 -5.02 2.57
C GLU A 289 -5.53 -6.10 2.12
N GLY A 290 -5.10 -6.96 3.07
CA GLY A 290 -4.01 -7.91 2.86
C GLY A 290 -2.62 -7.42 3.27
N ASN A 291 -2.39 -6.11 3.45
CA ASN A 291 -1.15 -5.60 4.04
C ASN A 291 -1.09 -5.76 5.56
N SER A 292 -2.21 -6.09 6.24
CA SER A 292 -2.21 -6.42 7.66
C SER A 292 -1.18 -7.52 7.95
N GLY A 293 -0.31 -7.28 8.93
CA GLY A 293 0.81 -8.17 9.26
C GLY A 293 2.11 -7.90 8.50
N SER A 294 2.14 -6.95 7.56
CA SER A 294 3.36 -6.58 6.82
C SER A 294 4.42 -5.96 7.73
N PRO A 295 5.71 -6.35 7.57
CA PRO A 295 6.80 -5.72 8.30
C PRO A 295 7.02 -4.28 7.84
N VAL A 296 7.21 -3.36 8.79
CA VAL A 296 7.65 -1.99 8.57
C VAL A 296 9.13 -1.88 8.88
N ILE A 297 9.96 -1.67 7.87
CA ILE A 297 11.42 -1.75 7.96
C ILE A 297 12.04 -0.38 7.64
N THR A 298 13.01 0.04 8.45
CA THR A 298 13.77 1.27 8.22
C THR A 298 14.80 1.09 7.10
N LYS A 299 15.36 2.18 6.60
CA LYS A 299 16.47 2.13 5.63
C LYS A 299 17.72 1.41 6.15
N ASN A 300 17.87 1.25 7.47
CA ASN A 300 18.98 0.53 8.09
C ASN A 300 18.69 -0.97 8.29
N GLY A 301 17.53 -1.47 7.83
CA GLY A 301 17.14 -2.86 7.98
C GLY A 301 16.61 -3.22 9.37
N GLU A 302 16.14 -2.25 10.15
CA GLU A 302 15.54 -2.49 11.45
C GLU A 302 14.01 -2.57 11.29
N LEU A 303 13.42 -3.65 11.77
CA LEU A 303 11.97 -3.79 11.86
C LEU A 303 11.44 -2.84 12.96
N LEU A 304 10.63 -1.90 12.58
CA LEU A 304 10.07 -0.86 13.44
C LEU A 304 8.65 -1.21 13.91
N GLY A 305 7.90 -1.96 13.13
CA GLY A 305 6.52 -2.32 13.45
C GLY A 305 5.89 -3.27 12.44
N ILE A 306 4.60 -3.48 12.63
CA ILE A 306 3.74 -4.36 11.84
C ILE A 306 2.52 -3.58 11.40
N ILE A 307 2.23 -3.55 10.11
CA ILE A 307 1.01 -2.91 9.58
C ILE A 307 -0.22 -3.56 10.22
N THR A 308 -1.15 -2.73 10.67
CA THR A 308 -2.48 -3.16 11.08
C THR A 308 -3.52 -2.29 10.37
N SER A 309 -4.59 -2.92 9.88
CA SER A 309 -5.77 -2.23 9.39
C SER A 309 -6.66 -1.92 10.59
N MET A 310 -6.40 -0.84 11.30
CA MET A 310 -7.42 -0.28 12.17
C MET A 310 -8.42 0.47 11.30
N GLU A 311 -9.69 0.11 11.42
CA GLU A 311 -10.79 0.94 10.95
C GLU A 311 -10.72 2.29 11.68
N THR A 312 -10.08 3.24 11.04
CA THR A 312 -10.18 4.63 11.47
C THR A 312 -11.02 5.35 10.43
N ASN A 313 -11.94 6.19 10.88
CA ASN A 313 -12.70 7.11 10.02
C ASN A 313 -11.80 8.15 9.31
N ALA A 314 -10.48 8.00 9.39
CA ALA A 314 -9.48 8.87 8.79
C ALA A 314 -8.98 8.23 7.48
N GLU A 315 -9.50 8.66 6.35
CA GLU A 315 -9.00 8.27 5.02
C GLU A 315 -7.51 8.61 4.88
N GLY A 316 -6.72 7.64 4.42
CA GLY A 316 -5.30 7.83 4.11
C GLY A 316 -4.35 7.72 5.30
N VAL A 317 -4.79 7.22 6.45
CA VAL A 317 -3.96 6.98 7.62
C VAL A 317 -3.71 5.48 7.80
N VAL A 318 -2.45 5.10 7.93
CA VAL A 318 -2.01 3.72 8.19
C VAL A 318 -1.37 3.65 9.56
N PHE A 319 -1.70 2.63 10.34
CA PHE A 319 -1.09 2.38 11.63
C PHE A 319 -0.19 1.15 11.60
N ALA A 320 0.85 1.17 12.44
CA ALA A 320 1.67 0.01 12.70
C ALA A 320 1.80 -0.24 14.21
N ILE A 321 1.67 -1.49 14.60
CA ILE A 321 1.99 -1.96 15.96
C ILE A 321 3.50 -1.82 16.14
N LYS A 322 3.94 -1.15 17.18
CA LYS A 322 5.38 -0.95 17.45
C LYS A 322 6.09 -2.27 17.71
N SER A 323 7.29 -2.40 17.20
CA SER A 323 8.14 -3.60 17.35
C SER A 323 8.45 -3.96 18.82
N SER A 324 8.38 -3.03 19.74
CA SER A 324 8.49 -3.31 21.18
C SER A 324 7.45 -4.33 21.68
N ASN A 325 6.28 -4.41 21.03
CA ASN A 325 5.24 -5.39 21.38
C ASN A 325 5.59 -6.81 20.88
N ILE A 326 6.41 -6.93 19.82
CA ILE A 326 6.96 -8.22 19.38
C ILE A 326 7.86 -8.80 20.50
N TYR A 327 8.72 -7.98 21.11
CA TYR A 327 9.55 -8.44 22.22
C TYR A 327 8.72 -8.93 23.40
N LYS A 328 7.65 -8.21 23.75
CA LYS A 328 6.74 -8.63 24.83
C LYS A 328 6.10 -9.99 24.49
N ALA A 329 5.62 -10.16 23.26
CA ALA A 329 5.03 -11.42 22.81
C ALA A 329 6.04 -12.58 22.85
N VAL A 330 7.28 -12.34 22.41
CA VAL A 330 8.35 -13.33 22.46
C VAL A 330 8.70 -13.71 23.90
N GLU A 331 8.75 -12.76 24.84
CA GLU A 331 8.99 -13.08 26.25
C GLU A 331 7.84 -13.91 26.84
N GLU A 332 6.60 -13.71 26.43
CA GLU A 332 5.47 -14.56 26.85
C GLU A 332 5.61 -15.98 26.28
N VAL A 333 5.97 -16.11 24.99
CA VAL A 333 6.17 -17.43 24.36
C VAL A 333 7.34 -18.18 24.98
N LYS A 334 8.43 -17.52 25.40
CA LYS A 334 9.56 -18.12 26.13
C LYS A 334 9.19 -18.76 27.48
N LYS A 335 8.08 -18.33 28.09
CA LYS A 335 7.59 -18.96 29.32
C LYS A 335 7.09 -20.38 29.09
N MET A 336 6.72 -20.72 27.85
CA MET A 336 6.36 -22.06 27.43
C MET A 336 7.62 -22.92 27.33
N LYS A 337 7.65 -24.10 27.99
CA LYS A 337 8.84 -24.97 28.05
C LYS A 337 9.41 -25.33 26.68
N GLU A 338 8.53 -25.46 25.70
CA GLU A 338 8.83 -25.88 24.32
C GLU A 338 9.56 -24.79 23.51
N PHE A 339 9.41 -23.50 23.87
CA PHE A 339 9.86 -22.36 23.05
C PHE A 339 10.87 -21.44 23.76
N ARG A 340 11.61 -21.97 24.75
CA ARG A 340 12.59 -21.20 25.53
C ARG A 340 13.75 -20.64 24.68
N ASP A 341 14.09 -21.32 23.59
CA ASP A 341 15.28 -21.03 22.78
C ASP A 341 15.03 -20.09 21.60
N ILE A 342 13.94 -19.28 21.64
CA ILE A 342 13.68 -18.29 20.60
C ILE A 342 14.82 -17.30 20.50
N LYS A 343 15.38 -17.15 19.30
CA LYS A 343 16.47 -16.22 19.00
C LYS A 343 16.02 -15.17 17.99
N ILE A 344 15.91 -13.94 18.47
CA ILE A 344 15.67 -12.78 17.59
C ILE A 344 17.02 -12.27 17.09
N THR A 345 17.13 -12.04 15.77
CA THR A 345 18.33 -11.46 15.15
C THR A 345 18.56 -10.04 15.70
N SER A 346 19.75 -9.80 16.27
CA SER A 346 20.11 -8.52 16.88
C SER A 346 20.80 -7.55 15.92
N GLN A 347 21.33 -8.04 14.79
CA GLN A 347 22.04 -7.24 13.80
C GLN A 347 21.40 -7.39 12.43
N ALA A 348 21.11 -6.26 11.77
CA ALA A 348 20.60 -6.24 10.42
C ALA A 348 21.77 -6.29 9.41
N SER A 349 21.67 -7.18 8.42
CA SER A 349 22.62 -7.26 7.29
C SER A 349 22.24 -6.34 6.12
N LEU A 350 21.15 -5.57 6.25
CA LEU A 350 20.62 -4.69 5.20
C LEU A 350 21.21 -3.28 5.23
N LYS A 351 21.94 -2.92 6.30
CA LYS A 351 22.49 -1.58 6.46
C LYS A 351 23.48 -1.25 5.34
N GLY A 352 23.25 -0.12 4.67
CA GLY A 352 24.11 0.35 3.58
C GLY A 352 23.83 -0.26 2.20
N ALA A 353 22.95 -1.26 2.12
CA ALA A 353 22.48 -1.77 0.84
C ALA A 353 21.44 -0.81 0.21
N ASP A 354 21.40 -0.77 -1.12
CA ASP A 354 20.36 -0.06 -1.85
C ASP A 354 18.98 -0.73 -1.66
N ARG A 355 17.91 -0.01 -2.01
CA ARG A 355 16.55 -0.48 -1.74
C ARG A 355 16.20 -1.76 -2.48
N VAL A 356 16.62 -1.93 -3.73
CA VAL A 356 16.34 -3.13 -4.53
C VAL A 356 17.00 -4.34 -3.87
N SER A 357 18.27 -4.24 -3.51
CA SER A 357 19.00 -5.29 -2.79
C SER A 357 18.41 -5.61 -1.41
N GLN A 358 17.85 -4.59 -0.71
CA GLN A 358 17.15 -4.82 0.55
C GLN A 358 15.86 -5.64 0.34
N ILE A 359 15.07 -5.28 -0.68
CA ILE A 359 13.82 -5.98 -1.02
C ILE A 359 14.12 -7.43 -1.41
N GLU A 360 15.08 -7.68 -2.29
CA GLU A 360 15.50 -9.02 -2.71
C GLU A 360 15.86 -9.92 -1.53
N LYS A 361 16.52 -9.36 -0.51
CA LYS A 361 16.90 -10.13 0.70
C LYS A 361 15.73 -10.35 1.66
N VAL A 362 14.76 -9.44 1.71
CA VAL A 362 13.65 -9.50 2.68
C VAL A 362 12.47 -10.31 2.16
N GLN A 363 12.21 -10.29 0.85
CA GLN A 363 11.02 -10.90 0.27
C GLN A 363 10.84 -12.40 0.57
N ASP A 364 11.93 -13.15 0.72
CA ASP A 364 11.89 -14.58 1.06
C ASP A 364 11.48 -14.86 2.52
N TYR A 365 11.43 -13.82 3.36
CA TYR A 365 11.04 -13.88 4.76
C TYR A 365 9.64 -13.33 5.03
N VAL A 366 8.94 -12.90 3.97
CA VAL A 366 7.56 -12.38 4.03
C VAL A 366 6.64 -13.40 3.37
N PHE A 367 5.53 -13.69 4.04
CA PHE A 367 4.59 -14.75 3.66
C PHE A 367 3.19 -14.17 3.54
N MET A 368 2.42 -14.71 2.62
CA MET A 368 0.97 -14.53 2.63
C MET A 368 0.40 -15.46 3.70
N VAL A 369 -0.41 -14.92 4.60
CA VAL A 369 -1.15 -15.69 5.60
C VAL A 369 -2.59 -15.84 5.13
N LYS A 370 -3.07 -17.07 5.12
CA LYS A 370 -4.40 -17.45 4.63
C LYS A 370 -5.15 -18.28 5.67
N GLY A 371 -6.47 -18.21 5.62
CA GLY A 371 -7.34 -19.04 6.44
C GLY A 371 -8.72 -19.27 5.82
N ASN A 372 -9.43 -20.23 6.35
CA ASN A 372 -10.81 -20.60 5.95
C ASN A 372 -11.79 -20.31 7.08
#